data_cfe25f323ae4af31582c089b15b4bd13
#
_entry.id   cfe25f323ae4af31582c089b15b4bd13
#
_cell.length_a   1.000
_cell.length_b   1.000
_cell.length_c   1.000
_cell.angle_alpha   90.00
_cell.angle_beta   90.00
_cell.angle_gamma   90.00
#
_symmetry.space_group_name_H-M   'P 1'
#
loop_
_entity.id
_entity.type
_entity.pdbx_description
1 polymer ?
#
loop_
_entity_poly.entity_id
_entity_poly.type
_entity_poly.pdbx_seq_one_letter_code
_entity_poly.pdbx_strand_id
1 'polypeptide(L)'
;RIDGRSQEIQRLIGRSIRSVVNLDDLGERTIWIDCDVIQADGGTRTASITGAFVALADALYKLYQEGLIKTMPVTSMLAAVSVGVVDSQVCLDICYQEDSNAEVDTNIIMNNKGEFVELQCTGEDRPFTRAEMDKILEYAEKGNRELMRIQRRILGEVADAIIGPEYEREAIIATGNMHKLEEIQKMLADMDFDIKSLKDVDLDGVEIIENGRTFEHNALIKARTISKMTGKIAIGDDSGIEVDALGKRPGIYSARYAGENASDEENR
;
A
#
# COMPACT_ATOMS: atom_id res chain seq x y z
N ARG A 1 -3.62 38.84 17.57
CA ARG A 1 -2.29 38.31 17.19
C ARG A 1 -2.41 36.80 17.18
N ILE A 2 -2.18 36.17 16.05
CA ILE A 2 -2.10 34.70 15.96
C ILE A 2 -0.87 34.29 16.78
N ASP A 3 -0.99 33.32 17.67
CA ASP A 3 0.14 32.81 18.46
C ASP A 3 1.17 32.09 17.60
N GLY A 4 2.39 31.90 18.13
CA GLY A 4 3.48 31.27 17.36
C GLY A 4 3.18 29.82 16.94
N ARG A 5 2.45 29.06 17.80
CA ARG A 5 2.06 27.67 17.52
C ARG A 5 1.06 27.59 16.36
N SER A 6 0.04 28.44 16.37
CA SER A 6 -0.93 28.51 15.28
C SER A 6 -0.29 28.91 13.95
N GLN A 7 0.70 29.81 13.98
CA GLN A 7 1.45 30.16 12.77
C GLN A 7 2.30 29.00 12.24
N GLU A 8 2.93 28.24 13.11
CA GLU A 8 3.70 27.05 12.74
C GLU A 8 2.81 26.00 12.08
N ILE A 9 1.68 25.66 12.70
CA ILE A 9 0.71 24.69 12.17
C ILE A 9 0.18 25.14 10.81
N GLN A 10 -0.19 26.40 10.68
CA GLN A 10 -0.65 26.98 9.41
C GLN A 10 0.40 26.85 8.30
N ARG A 11 1.68 27.10 8.62
CA ARG A 11 2.79 26.97 7.65
C ARG A 11 3.04 25.51 7.29
N LEU A 12 2.96 24.61 8.25
CA LEU A 12 3.12 23.16 8.04
C LEU A 12 2.05 22.65 7.08
N ILE A 13 0.77 22.88 7.37
CA ILE A 13 -0.34 22.47 6.53
C ILE A 13 -0.21 23.07 5.13
N GLY A 14 0.00 24.39 5.04
CA GLY A 14 0.09 25.07 3.75
C GLY A 14 1.25 24.61 2.89
N ARG A 15 2.40 24.26 3.49
CA ARG A 15 3.56 23.74 2.77
C ARG A 15 3.31 22.32 2.28
N SER A 16 2.74 21.49 3.13
CA SER A 16 2.40 20.09 2.80
C SER A 16 1.40 20.02 1.65
N ILE A 17 0.34 20.78 1.70
CA ILE A 17 -0.67 20.84 0.63
C ILE A 17 -0.06 21.34 -0.69
N ARG A 18 0.76 22.41 -0.65
CA ARG A 18 1.40 22.94 -1.87
C ARG A 18 2.35 21.96 -2.55
N SER A 19 2.92 21.01 -1.81
CA SER A 19 3.85 20.02 -2.40
C SER A 19 3.19 19.06 -3.40
N VAL A 20 1.86 18.91 -3.32
CA VAL A 20 1.08 18.01 -4.16
C VAL A 20 0.10 18.73 -5.08
N VAL A 21 0.22 20.05 -5.22
CA VAL A 21 -0.64 20.87 -6.08
C VAL A 21 0.20 21.62 -7.09
N ASN A 22 -0.11 21.46 -8.38
CA ASN A 22 0.42 22.30 -9.44
C ASN A 22 -0.35 23.63 -9.45
N LEU A 23 0.28 24.69 -8.96
CA LEU A 23 -0.36 26.00 -8.84
C LEU A 23 -0.62 26.66 -10.20
N ASP A 24 0.15 26.34 -11.23
CA ASP A 24 -0.05 26.87 -12.58
C ASP A 24 -1.37 26.36 -13.18
N ASP A 25 -1.72 25.09 -12.93
CA ASP A 25 -3.00 24.50 -13.36
C ASP A 25 -4.20 25.05 -12.59
N LEU A 26 -3.99 25.55 -11.38
CA LEU A 26 -5.01 26.20 -10.58
C LEU A 26 -5.41 27.58 -11.12
N GLY A 27 -4.48 28.27 -11.76
CA GLY A 27 -4.64 29.65 -12.26
C GLY A 27 -4.78 30.68 -11.14
N GLU A 28 -5.35 31.86 -11.46
CA GLU A 28 -5.49 32.97 -10.53
C GLU A 28 -6.64 32.76 -9.52
N ARG A 29 -6.49 31.76 -8.63
CA ARG A 29 -7.46 31.41 -7.58
C ARG A 29 -6.80 31.37 -6.22
N THR A 30 -7.55 31.74 -5.19
CA THR A 30 -7.16 31.56 -3.80
C THR A 30 -8.05 30.49 -3.17
N ILE A 31 -7.42 29.51 -2.52
CA ILE A 31 -8.11 28.47 -1.77
C ILE A 31 -7.89 28.74 -0.27
N TRP A 32 -8.97 28.80 0.46
CA TRP A 32 -8.97 28.89 1.91
C TRP A 32 -9.25 27.50 2.48
N ILE A 33 -8.36 27.02 3.33
CA ILE A 33 -8.51 25.74 4.03
C ILE A 33 -8.65 26.06 5.52
N ASP A 34 -9.76 25.69 6.10
CA ASP A 34 -10.06 25.82 7.50
C ASP A 34 -10.06 24.43 8.15
N CYS A 35 -9.27 24.27 9.21
CA CYS A 35 -9.13 23.01 9.92
C CYS A 35 -9.66 23.17 11.34
N ASP A 36 -10.87 22.71 11.58
CA ASP A 36 -11.51 22.73 12.90
C ASP A 36 -11.38 21.37 13.59
N VAL A 37 -10.79 21.37 14.77
CA VAL A 37 -10.59 20.15 15.58
C VAL A 37 -11.78 19.96 16.50
N ILE A 38 -12.71 19.10 16.11
CA ILE A 38 -13.95 18.81 16.89
C ILE A 38 -13.61 18.05 18.16
N GLN A 39 -12.71 17.06 18.08
CA GLN A 39 -12.25 16.29 19.23
C GLN A 39 -10.73 16.13 19.11
N ALA A 40 -10.00 16.67 20.08
CA ALA A 40 -8.56 16.56 20.15
C ALA A 40 -8.11 15.30 20.84
N ASP A 41 -7.02 14.71 20.34
CA ASP A 41 -6.19 13.68 20.92
C ASP A 41 -4.74 13.94 20.49
N GLY A 42 -3.84 12.96 20.44
CA GLY A 42 -2.54 13.08 19.78
C GLY A 42 -2.67 13.33 18.28
N GLY A 43 -1.63 13.90 17.65
CA GLY A 43 -1.52 14.01 16.19
C GLY A 43 -2.52 14.97 15.50
N THR A 44 -3.04 16.00 16.16
CA THR A 44 -4.00 16.93 15.54
C THR A 44 -3.44 17.66 14.32
N ARG A 45 -2.14 17.92 14.29
CA ARG A 45 -1.44 18.53 13.14
C ARG A 45 -1.44 17.62 11.90
N THR A 46 -1.13 16.36 12.10
CA THR A 46 -1.09 15.35 11.03
C THR A 46 -2.49 15.00 10.53
N ALA A 47 -3.47 14.88 11.45
CA ALA A 47 -4.88 14.70 11.10
C ALA A 47 -5.41 15.86 10.26
N SER A 48 -5.05 17.12 10.61
CA SER A 48 -5.43 18.31 9.84
C SER A 48 -4.88 18.27 8.41
N ILE A 49 -3.63 17.85 8.21
CA ILE A 49 -3.05 17.72 6.85
C ILE A 49 -3.80 16.65 6.05
N THR A 50 -4.03 15.48 6.65
CA THR A 50 -4.70 14.35 6.01
C THR A 50 -6.14 14.69 5.62
N GLY A 51 -6.90 15.37 6.50
CA GLY A 51 -8.26 15.82 6.24
C GLY A 51 -8.32 16.99 5.25
N ALA A 52 -7.43 17.98 5.38
CA ALA A 52 -7.33 19.10 4.45
C ALA A 52 -7.07 18.66 3.01
N PHE A 53 -6.25 17.63 2.84
CA PHE A 53 -6.01 17.02 1.52
C PHE A 53 -7.29 16.47 0.89
N VAL A 54 -8.10 15.74 1.63
CA VAL A 54 -9.36 15.16 1.14
C VAL A 54 -10.32 16.28 0.70
N ALA A 55 -10.50 17.30 1.53
CA ALA A 55 -11.38 18.42 1.23
C ALA A 55 -10.92 19.21 0.00
N LEU A 56 -9.61 19.43 -0.12
CA LEU A 56 -9.01 20.13 -1.27
C LEU A 56 -9.19 19.31 -2.56
N ALA A 57 -8.91 18.03 -2.53
CA ALA A 57 -9.01 17.14 -3.69
C ALA A 57 -10.45 17.13 -4.24
N ASP A 58 -11.45 16.98 -3.36
CA ASP A 58 -12.86 17.02 -3.74
C ASP A 58 -13.26 18.39 -4.32
N ALA A 59 -12.84 19.47 -3.70
CA ALA A 59 -13.16 20.82 -4.18
C ALA A 59 -12.54 21.10 -5.56
N LEU A 60 -11.28 20.70 -5.79
CA LEU A 60 -10.61 20.90 -7.08
C LEU A 60 -11.18 19.98 -8.16
N TYR A 61 -11.59 18.77 -7.82
CA TYR A 61 -12.25 17.88 -8.75
C TYR A 61 -13.60 18.43 -9.24
N LYS A 62 -14.38 19.07 -8.36
CA LYS A 62 -15.62 19.77 -8.76
C LYS A 62 -15.33 20.89 -9.76
N LEU A 63 -14.31 21.72 -9.51
CA LEU A 63 -13.91 22.76 -10.46
C LEU A 63 -13.46 22.18 -11.80
N TYR A 64 -12.78 21.04 -11.78
CA TYR A 64 -12.37 20.31 -12.98
C TYR A 64 -13.57 19.77 -13.76
N GLN A 65 -14.53 19.13 -13.09
CA GLN A 65 -15.78 18.64 -13.72
C GLN A 65 -16.64 19.75 -14.32
N GLU A 66 -16.68 20.91 -13.67
CA GLU A 66 -17.41 22.09 -14.16
C GLU A 66 -16.68 22.82 -15.31
N GLY A 67 -15.50 22.35 -15.69
CA GLY A 67 -14.66 22.96 -16.74
C GLY A 67 -14.07 24.32 -16.37
N LEU A 68 -14.08 24.68 -15.08
CA LEU A 68 -13.52 25.92 -14.57
C LEU A 68 -11.99 25.87 -14.50
N ILE A 69 -11.41 24.67 -14.39
CA ILE A 69 -10.00 24.37 -14.57
C ILE A 69 -9.85 23.29 -15.64
N LYS A 70 -8.76 23.30 -16.41
CA LYS A 70 -8.57 22.42 -17.57
C LYS A 70 -8.00 21.05 -17.22
N THR A 71 -7.23 21.00 -16.17
CA THR A 71 -6.53 19.80 -15.69
C THR A 71 -6.73 19.67 -14.19
N MET A 72 -6.68 18.45 -13.67
CA MET A 72 -6.69 18.22 -12.23
C MET A 72 -5.34 18.69 -11.65
N PRO A 73 -5.30 19.72 -10.79
CA PRO A 73 -4.04 20.29 -10.34
C PRO A 73 -3.37 19.49 -9.22
N VAL A 74 -4.06 18.51 -8.62
CA VAL A 74 -3.49 17.62 -7.61
C VAL A 74 -2.65 16.55 -8.30
N THR A 75 -1.39 16.40 -7.91
CA THR A 75 -0.40 15.54 -8.58
C THR A 75 -0.08 14.25 -7.85
N SER A 76 -0.49 14.15 -6.58
CA SER A 76 -0.22 13.00 -5.72
C SER A 76 -1.19 12.99 -4.54
N MET A 77 -1.43 11.82 -3.96
CA MET A 77 -2.07 11.71 -2.64
C MET A 77 -1.12 12.21 -1.55
N LEU A 78 -1.67 12.66 -0.43
CA LEU A 78 -0.91 13.18 0.69
C LEU A 78 -1.53 12.70 2.00
N ALA A 79 -0.70 12.18 2.89
CA ALA A 79 -1.09 11.85 4.25
C ALA A 79 0.00 12.21 5.24
N ALA A 80 -0.36 12.31 6.50
CA ALA A 80 0.55 12.60 7.58
C ALA A 80 0.19 11.78 8.82
N VAL A 81 1.20 11.31 9.53
CA VAL A 81 1.03 10.53 10.77
C VAL A 81 2.07 10.94 11.82
N SER A 82 1.72 10.80 13.09
CA SER A 82 2.64 10.92 14.21
C SER A 82 3.24 9.56 14.56
N VAL A 83 4.52 9.54 14.92
CA VAL A 83 5.24 8.37 15.41
C VAL A 83 6.08 8.83 16.60
N GLY A 84 5.97 8.15 17.72
CA GLY A 84 6.74 8.48 18.92
C GLY A 84 7.56 7.32 19.45
N VAL A 85 8.51 7.62 20.32
CA VAL A 85 9.16 6.63 21.18
C VAL A 85 8.63 6.79 22.59
N VAL A 86 7.93 5.78 23.08
CA VAL A 86 7.31 5.74 24.41
C VAL A 86 7.81 4.51 25.13
N ASP A 87 8.32 4.65 26.33
CA ASP A 87 8.93 3.54 27.09
C ASP A 87 9.95 2.74 26.26
N SER A 88 10.81 3.44 25.51
CA SER A 88 11.81 2.87 24.61
C SER A 88 11.23 2.02 23.44
N GLN A 89 9.93 2.13 23.15
CA GLN A 89 9.27 1.45 22.03
C GLN A 89 8.77 2.45 21.01
N VAL A 90 8.93 2.13 19.72
CA VAL A 90 8.38 2.94 18.65
C VAL A 90 6.90 2.64 18.52
N CYS A 91 6.06 3.68 18.65
CA CYS A 91 4.60 3.63 18.57
C CYS A 91 4.11 4.46 17.39
N LEU A 92 3.19 3.89 16.61
CA LEU A 92 2.55 4.55 15.47
C LEU A 92 1.24 5.21 15.92
N ASP A 93 0.95 6.41 15.41
CA ASP A 93 -0.29 7.15 15.64
C ASP A 93 -0.56 7.34 17.15
N ILE A 94 0.39 8.00 17.81
CA ILE A 94 0.40 8.16 19.25
C ILE A 94 -0.77 9.02 19.75
N CYS A 95 -1.49 8.49 20.76
CA CYS A 95 -2.55 9.23 21.45
C CYS A 95 -1.98 10.30 22.38
N TYR A 96 -2.84 11.17 22.94
CA TYR A 96 -2.39 12.27 23.79
C TYR A 96 -1.58 11.80 25.02
N GLN A 97 -1.94 10.65 25.61
CA GLN A 97 -1.21 10.10 26.77
C GLN A 97 0.19 9.62 26.36
N GLU A 98 0.33 9.02 25.19
CA GLU A 98 1.60 8.61 24.63
C GLU A 98 2.44 9.82 24.22
N ASP A 99 1.83 10.78 23.50
CA ASP A 99 2.48 12.02 23.05
C ASP A 99 3.06 12.82 24.23
N SER A 100 2.29 12.96 25.32
CA SER A 100 2.73 13.69 26.51
C SER A 100 3.87 13.04 27.30
N ASN A 101 4.14 11.75 27.07
CA ASN A 101 5.21 10.98 27.70
C ASN A 101 6.25 10.49 26.66
N ALA A 102 6.17 10.96 25.42
CA ALA A 102 7.07 10.53 24.38
C ALA A 102 8.49 11.03 24.59
N GLU A 103 9.45 10.14 24.60
CA GLU A 103 10.89 10.45 24.62
C GLU A 103 11.33 11.10 23.30
N VAL A 104 10.66 10.74 22.21
CA VAL A 104 10.86 11.28 20.86
C VAL A 104 9.49 11.47 20.21
N ASP A 105 9.21 12.67 19.70
CA ASP A 105 8.01 12.99 18.90
C ASP A 105 8.41 13.23 17.45
N THR A 106 7.66 12.63 16.53
CA THR A 106 7.92 12.74 15.10
C THR A 106 6.63 12.90 14.32
N ASN A 107 6.58 13.90 13.44
CA ASN A 107 5.50 14.10 12.47
C ASN A 107 6.04 13.89 11.06
N ILE A 108 5.46 12.96 10.32
CA ILE A 108 5.95 12.55 9.02
C ILE A 108 4.85 12.66 7.98
N ILE A 109 5.13 13.45 6.94
CA ILE A 109 4.21 13.72 5.83
C ILE A 109 4.78 13.08 4.57
N MET A 110 3.99 12.27 3.90
CA MET A 110 4.40 11.51 2.71
C MET A 110 3.36 11.59 1.60
N ASN A 111 3.83 11.39 0.37
CA ASN A 111 2.97 11.19 -0.78
C ASN A 111 2.83 9.68 -1.14
N ASN A 112 1.94 9.36 -2.08
CA ASN A 112 1.70 7.98 -2.51
C ASN A 112 2.84 7.34 -3.32
N LYS A 113 3.89 8.10 -3.65
CA LYS A 113 5.12 7.59 -4.31
C LYS A 113 6.16 7.12 -3.30
N GLY A 114 5.87 7.23 -2.00
CA GLY A 114 6.81 6.93 -0.92
C GLY A 114 7.82 8.05 -0.66
N GLU A 115 7.58 9.25 -1.21
CA GLU A 115 8.46 10.40 -1.02
C GLU A 115 8.07 11.16 0.23
N PHE A 116 9.07 11.59 1.01
CA PHE A 116 8.87 12.43 2.19
C PHE A 116 8.66 13.89 1.77
N VAL A 117 7.55 14.46 2.17
CA VAL A 117 7.25 15.89 1.99
C VAL A 117 7.85 16.72 3.13
N GLU A 118 7.70 16.21 4.34
CA GLU A 118 8.29 16.84 5.53
C GLU A 118 8.51 15.78 6.62
N LEU A 119 9.58 15.93 7.35
CA LEU A 119 9.96 15.11 8.48
C LEU A 119 10.37 16.04 9.62
N GLN A 120 9.57 16.06 10.69
CA GLN A 120 9.87 16.76 11.93
C GLN A 120 10.08 15.72 13.01
N CYS A 121 11.26 15.66 13.60
CA CYS A 121 11.60 14.73 14.66
C CYS A 121 12.34 15.45 15.77
N THR A 122 11.84 15.33 17.00
CA THR A 122 12.39 15.97 18.18
C THR A 122 12.62 14.94 19.27
N GLY A 123 13.82 14.93 19.83
CA GLY A 123 14.07 14.23 21.09
C GLY A 123 13.63 15.13 22.23
N GLU A 124 12.48 14.83 22.84
CA GLU A 124 11.89 15.65 23.91
C GLU A 124 12.65 15.42 25.22
N ASP A 125 12.84 14.17 25.64
CA ASP A 125 13.54 13.81 26.88
C ASP A 125 14.99 13.40 26.65
N ARG A 126 15.32 12.84 25.49
CA ARG A 126 16.64 12.36 25.14
C ARG A 126 16.92 12.39 23.63
N PRO A 127 18.20 12.39 23.22
CA PRO A 127 18.56 12.14 21.84
C PRO A 127 18.08 10.75 21.37
N PHE A 128 17.77 10.62 20.10
CA PHE A 128 17.41 9.35 19.47
C PHE A 128 18.54 8.83 18.57
N THR A 129 18.58 7.52 18.38
CA THR A 129 19.58 6.83 17.59
C THR A 129 19.18 6.72 16.12
N ARG A 130 20.13 6.37 15.26
CA ARG A 130 19.87 6.06 13.86
C ARG A 130 18.92 4.86 13.72
N ALA A 131 19.07 3.83 14.55
CA ALA A 131 18.22 2.64 14.53
C ALA A 131 16.76 2.96 14.91
N GLU A 132 16.55 3.85 15.89
CA GLU A 132 15.21 4.33 16.22
C GLU A 132 14.61 5.13 15.06
N MET A 133 15.39 6.01 14.41
CA MET A 133 14.92 6.75 13.25
C MET A 133 14.52 5.81 12.10
N ASP A 134 15.31 4.80 11.78
CA ASP A 134 15.00 3.85 10.72
C ASP A 134 13.68 3.13 11.00
N LYS A 135 13.43 2.75 12.27
CA LYS A 135 12.17 2.14 12.69
C LYS A 135 10.99 3.12 12.69
N ILE A 136 11.21 4.39 13.08
CA ILE A 136 10.22 5.46 12.99
C ILE A 136 9.78 5.63 11.54
N LEU A 137 10.70 5.66 10.59
CA LEU A 137 10.40 5.79 9.16
C LEU A 137 9.58 4.60 8.64
N GLU A 138 9.94 3.37 9.01
CA GLU A 138 9.17 2.16 8.65
C GLU A 138 7.71 2.25 9.15
N TYR A 139 7.50 2.63 10.40
CA TYR A 139 6.15 2.79 10.98
C TYR A 139 5.38 3.93 10.30
N ALA A 140 6.05 5.04 10.01
CA ALA A 140 5.43 6.16 9.31
C ALA A 140 5.02 5.81 7.88
N GLU A 141 5.82 5.06 7.13
CA GLU A 141 5.45 4.54 5.81
C GLU A 141 4.21 3.67 5.87
N LYS A 142 4.16 2.76 6.84
CA LYS A 142 2.98 1.90 7.08
C LYS A 142 1.73 2.73 7.36
N GLY A 143 1.79 3.66 8.31
CA GLY A 143 0.66 4.51 8.69
C GLY A 143 0.18 5.41 7.57
N ASN A 144 1.09 6.10 6.87
CA ASN A 144 0.74 6.95 5.74
C ASN A 144 0.12 6.16 4.58
N ARG A 145 0.64 4.96 4.29
CA ARG A 145 0.07 4.07 3.26
C ARG A 145 -1.36 3.66 3.61
N GLU A 146 -1.62 3.32 4.87
CA GLU A 146 -2.95 2.96 5.33
C GLU A 146 -3.93 4.13 5.25
N LEU A 147 -3.51 5.32 5.68
CA LEU A 147 -4.30 6.55 5.56
C LEU A 147 -4.63 6.88 4.09
N MET A 148 -3.67 6.74 3.17
CA MET A 148 -3.90 6.97 1.74
C MET A 148 -4.86 5.94 1.12
N ARG A 149 -4.86 4.68 1.59
CA ARG A 149 -5.88 3.69 1.19
C ARG A 149 -7.28 4.11 1.63
N ILE A 150 -7.41 4.62 2.85
CA ILE A 150 -8.69 5.14 3.35
C ILE A 150 -9.12 6.36 2.53
N GLN A 151 -8.23 7.31 2.28
CA GLN A 151 -8.48 8.48 1.44
C GLN A 151 -8.95 8.06 0.04
N ARG A 152 -8.25 7.10 -0.59
CA ARG A 152 -8.61 6.59 -1.92
C ARG A 152 -10.03 6.02 -1.95
N ARG A 153 -10.38 5.20 -0.97
CA ARG A 153 -11.73 4.63 -0.86
C ARG A 153 -12.81 5.69 -0.69
N ILE A 154 -12.53 6.76 0.07
CA ILE A 154 -13.47 7.86 0.30
C ILE A 154 -13.60 8.75 -0.92
N LEU A 155 -12.50 9.05 -1.59
CA LEU A 155 -12.44 9.95 -2.75
C LEU A 155 -12.96 9.28 -4.03
N GLY A 156 -12.82 7.94 -4.18
CA GLY A 156 -13.28 7.23 -5.37
C GLY A 156 -12.74 7.82 -6.69
N GLU A 157 -13.62 8.28 -7.57
CA GLU A 157 -13.25 8.89 -8.87
C GLU A 157 -12.32 10.09 -8.75
N VAL A 158 -12.37 10.82 -7.65
CA VAL A 158 -11.44 11.93 -7.37
C VAL A 158 -10.01 11.40 -7.25
N ALA A 159 -9.82 10.31 -6.52
CA ALA A 159 -8.52 9.67 -6.41
C ALA A 159 -8.04 9.12 -7.76
N ASP A 160 -8.94 8.57 -8.56
CA ASP A 160 -8.63 8.09 -9.91
C ASP A 160 -8.19 9.22 -10.85
N ALA A 161 -8.74 10.41 -10.70
CA ALA A 161 -8.30 11.58 -11.44
C ALA A 161 -6.89 12.07 -11.03
N ILE A 162 -6.45 11.75 -9.81
CA ILE A 162 -5.14 12.16 -9.27
C ILE A 162 -4.05 11.14 -9.63
N ILE A 163 -4.31 9.86 -9.36
CA ILE A 163 -3.28 8.81 -9.42
C ILE A 163 -3.59 7.68 -10.41
N GLY A 164 -4.66 7.86 -11.18
CA GLY A 164 -5.19 6.83 -12.10
C GLY A 164 -6.14 5.86 -11.40
N PRO A 165 -6.95 5.16 -12.18
CA PRO A 165 -7.87 4.17 -11.66
C PRO A 165 -7.10 3.09 -10.92
N GLU A 166 -7.69 2.63 -9.83
CA GLU A 166 -7.23 1.41 -9.18
C GLU A 166 -7.52 0.28 -10.17
N TYR A 167 -6.48 -0.16 -10.87
CA TYR A 167 -6.56 -1.50 -11.42
C TYR A 167 -6.75 -2.40 -10.21
N GLU A 168 -7.84 -3.15 -10.18
CA GLU A 168 -8.00 -4.20 -9.19
C GLU A 168 -6.69 -4.99 -9.16
N ARG A 169 -5.87 -4.74 -8.17
CA ARG A 169 -4.60 -5.46 -7.96
C ARG A 169 -4.92 -6.84 -7.39
N GLU A 170 -5.98 -7.42 -7.91
CA GLU A 170 -6.37 -8.77 -7.62
C GLU A 170 -5.44 -9.69 -8.40
N ALA A 171 -4.73 -10.53 -7.68
CA ALA A 171 -3.89 -11.56 -8.29
C ALA A 171 -4.39 -12.94 -7.87
N ILE A 172 -4.62 -13.80 -8.84
CA ILE A 172 -5.10 -15.17 -8.61
C ILE A 172 -3.90 -16.10 -8.61
N ILE A 173 -3.75 -16.88 -7.55
CA ILE A 173 -2.73 -17.93 -7.51
C ILE A 173 -3.26 -19.17 -8.21
N ALA A 174 -2.67 -19.51 -9.35
CA ALA A 174 -3.03 -20.66 -10.18
C ALA A 174 -2.48 -21.98 -9.61
N THR A 175 -2.86 -22.30 -8.38
CA THR A 175 -2.50 -23.57 -7.71
C THR A 175 -3.68 -24.15 -6.93
N GLY A 176 -3.84 -25.47 -7.00
CA GLY A 176 -4.74 -26.22 -6.12
C GLY A 176 -4.09 -26.64 -4.80
N ASN A 177 -2.79 -26.38 -4.61
CA ASN A 177 -2.06 -26.75 -3.40
C ASN A 177 -2.15 -25.63 -2.35
N MET A 178 -2.87 -25.91 -1.25
CA MET A 178 -3.10 -24.93 -0.18
C MET A 178 -1.81 -24.48 0.52
N HIS A 179 -0.80 -25.35 0.66
CA HIS A 179 0.48 -24.97 1.27
C HIS A 179 1.23 -23.95 0.41
N LYS A 180 1.27 -24.16 -0.90
CA LYS A 180 1.86 -23.20 -1.84
C LYS A 180 1.11 -21.88 -1.86
N LEU A 181 -0.22 -21.92 -1.78
CA LEU A 181 -1.04 -20.71 -1.68
C LEU A 181 -0.65 -19.88 -0.46
N GLU A 182 -0.55 -20.51 0.72
CA GLU A 182 -0.16 -19.84 1.96
C GLU A 182 1.26 -19.27 1.91
N GLU A 183 2.20 -19.98 1.29
CA GLU A 183 3.57 -19.52 1.11
C GLU A 183 3.62 -18.27 0.21
N ILE A 184 2.94 -18.30 -0.93
CA ILE A 184 2.89 -17.17 -1.87
C ILE A 184 2.15 -15.99 -1.25
N GLN A 185 1.06 -16.22 -0.51
CA GLN A 185 0.35 -15.16 0.22
C GLN A 185 1.25 -14.47 1.24
N LYS A 186 2.07 -15.22 1.97
CA LYS A 186 3.06 -14.65 2.92
C LYS A 186 4.15 -13.85 2.21
N MET A 187 4.66 -14.35 1.08
CA MET A 187 5.68 -13.64 0.29
C MET A 187 5.16 -12.32 -0.28
N LEU A 188 3.87 -12.26 -0.62
CA LEU A 188 3.23 -11.10 -1.22
C LEU A 188 2.49 -10.22 -0.22
N ALA A 189 2.54 -10.53 1.08
CA ALA A 189 1.81 -9.83 2.13
C ALA A 189 2.15 -8.33 2.22
N ASP A 190 3.39 -7.97 1.90
CA ASP A 190 3.86 -6.57 1.86
C ASP A 190 3.56 -5.87 0.52
N MET A 191 3.09 -6.61 -0.48
CA MET A 191 2.68 -6.07 -1.76
C MET A 191 1.19 -5.74 -1.72
N ASP A 192 0.80 -4.67 -2.40
CA ASP A 192 -0.58 -4.17 -2.43
C ASP A 192 -1.44 -4.97 -3.43
N PHE A 193 -1.52 -6.31 -3.22
CA PHE A 193 -2.35 -7.22 -3.99
C PHE A 193 -3.41 -7.87 -3.10
N ASP A 194 -4.65 -7.92 -3.60
CA ASP A 194 -5.69 -8.80 -3.06
C ASP A 194 -5.49 -10.20 -3.67
N ILE A 195 -4.87 -11.08 -2.90
CA ILE A 195 -4.49 -12.41 -3.35
C ILE A 195 -5.66 -13.37 -3.22
N LYS A 196 -6.15 -13.87 -4.35
CA LYS A 196 -7.25 -14.83 -4.45
C LYS A 196 -6.75 -16.24 -4.77
N SER A 197 -7.43 -17.23 -4.22
CA SER A 197 -7.29 -18.63 -4.64
C SER A 197 -8.15 -18.93 -5.87
N LEU A 198 -7.97 -20.09 -6.49
CA LEU A 198 -8.86 -20.58 -7.54
C LEU A 198 -10.30 -20.73 -7.03
N LYS A 199 -10.47 -21.10 -5.76
CA LYS A 199 -11.78 -21.25 -5.12
C LYS A 199 -12.49 -19.90 -4.96
N ASP A 200 -11.78 -18.81 -4.67
CA ASP A 200 -12.36 -17.49 -4.48
C ASP A 200 -12.91 -16.90 -5.79
N VAL A 201 -12.54 -17.47 -6.92
CA VAL A 201 -12.97 -17.05 -8.28
C VAL A 201 -13.78 -18.15 -8.99
N ASP A 202 -14.36 -19.09 -8.26
CA ASP A 202 -15.18 -20.19 -8.77
C ASP A 202 -14.47 -21.11 -9.80
N LEU A 203 -13.16 -21.23 -9.72
CA LEU A 203 -12.33 -22.08 -10.57
C LEU A 203 -11.71 -23.27 -9.80
N ASP A 204 -12.30 -23.63 -8.66
CA ASP A 204 -11.84 -24.80 -7.90
C ASP A 204 -12.01 -26.09 -8.72
N GLY A 205 -10.94 -26.88 -8.79
CA GLY A 205 -10.93 -28.11 -9.58
C GLY A 205 -10.80 -27.92 -11.10
N VAL A 206 -10.50 -26.70 -11.58
CA VAL A 206 -10.21 -26.48 -13.00
C VAL A 206 -8.99 -27.30 -13.44
N GLU A 207 -9.17 -28.11 -14.48
CA GLU A 207 -8.09 -28.91 -15.05
C GLU A 207 -7.25 -28.05 -16.02
N ILE A 208 -5.96 -27.89 -15.72
CA ILE A 208 -5.02 -27.17 -16.56
C ILE A 208 -4.05 -28.20 -17.16
N ILE A 209 -4.02 -28.31 -18.49
CA ILE A 209 -3.13 -29.24 -19.19
C ILE A 209 -1.70 -28.69 -19.14
N GLU A 210 -0.86 -29.31 -18.33
CA GLU A 210 0.55 -29.00 -18.16
C GLU A 210 1.40 -29.79 -19.15
N ASN A 211 1.58 -29.26 -20.35
CA ASN A 211 2.37 -29.87 -21.43
C ASN A 211 3.72 -29.16 -21.67
N GLY A 212 4.16 -28.36 -20.71
CA GLY A 212 5.47 -27.70 -20.71
C GLY A 212 6.63 -28.70 -20.56
N ARG A 213 7.81 -28.25 -20.99
CA ARG A 213 9.05 -29.07 -20.90
C ARG A 213 9.92 -28.66 -19.71
N THR A 214 9.58 -27.60 -19.00
CA THR A 214 10.26 -27.10 -17.80
C THR A 214 9.22 -26.65 -16.78
N PHE A 215 9.63 -26.51 -15.52
CA PHE A 215 8.78 -25.98 -14.45
C PHE A 215 8.28 -24.55 -14.79
N GLU A 216 9.16 -23.68 -15.29
CA GLU A 216 8.79 -22.32 -15.67
C GLU A 216 7.73 -22.32 -16.78
N HIS A 217 7.83 -23.26 -17.73
CA HIS A 217 6.87 -23.34 -18.82
C HIS A 217 5.49 -23.80 -18.30
N ASN A 218 5.44 -24.79 -17.41
CA ASN A 218 4.19 -25.21 -16.78
C ASN A 218 3.58 -24.12 -15.90
N ALA A 219 4.39 -23.44 -15.08
CA ALA A 219 3.95 -22.29 -14.29
C ALA A 219 3.34 -21.19 -15.19
N LEU A 220 3.97 -20.90 -16.32
CA LEU A 220 3.47 -19.93 -17.29
C LEU A 220 2.17 -20.39 -17.98
N ILE A 221 2.01 -21.66 -18.27
CA ILE A 221 0.77 -22.24 -18.80
C ILE A 221 -0.37 -22.05 -17.78
N LYS A 222 -0.14 -22.37 -16.51
CA LYS A 222 -1.11 -22.16 -15.43
C LYS A 222 -1.53 -20.69 -15.35
N ALA A 223 -0.57 -19.78 -15.21
CA ALA A 223 -0.84 -18.35 -15.11
C ALA A 223 -1.63 -17.83 -16.31
N ARG A 224 -1.21 -18.15 -17.54
CA ARG A 224 -1.88 -17.72 -18.76
C ARG A 224 -3.30 -18.27 -18.90
N THR A 225 -3.52 -19.51 -18.49
CA THR A 225 -4.84 -20.13 -18.56
C THR A 225 -5.81 -19.41 -17.62
N ILE A 226 -5.43 -19.24 -16.36
CA ILE A 226 -6.26 -18.54 -15.36
C ILE A 226 -6.47 -17.06 -15.73
N SER A 227 -5.42 -16.38 -16.18
CA SER A 227 -5.55 -14.98 -16.64
C SER A 227 -6.51 -14.83 -17.82
N LYS A 228 -6.49 -15.77 -18.79
CA LYS A 228 -7.46 -15.76 -19.90
C LYS A 228 -8.90 -16.04 -19.47
N MET A 229 -9.09 -16.90 -18.49
CA MET A 229 -10.43 -17.25 -17.99
C MET A 229 -11.06 -16.12 -17.17
N THR A 230 -10.24 -15.41 -16.40
CA THR A 230 -10.70 -14.41 -15.42
C THR A 230 -10.54 -12.96 -15.88
N GLY A 231 -9.67 -12.70 -16.86
CA GLY A 231 -9.27 -11.34 -17.25
C GLY A 231 -8.37 -10.63 -16.24
N LYS A 232 -7.92 -11.35 -15.19
CA LYS A 232 -7.16 -10.79 -14.06
C LYS A 232 -5.69 -11.20 -14.11
N ILE A 233 -4.88 -10.59 -13.26
CA ILE A 233 -3.49 -11.01 -13.05
C ILE A 233 -3.51 -12.41 -12.46
N ALA A 234 -2.67 -13.31 -12.98
CA ALA A 234 -2.53 -14.65 -12.43
C ALA A 234 -1.05 -14.97 -12.21
N ILE A 235 -0.78 -15.63 -11.09
CA ILE A 235 0.54 -16.11 -10.69
C ILE A 235 0.51 -17.64 -10.75
N GLY A 236 1.37 -18.23 -11.55
CA GLY A 236 1.54 -19.68 -11.63
C GLY A 236 2.78 -20.13 -10.89
N ASP A 237 2.69 -21.26 -10.23
CA ASP A 237 3.81 -21.98 -9.64
C ASP A 237 3.83 -23.41 -10.16
N ASP A 238 5.03 -23.91 -10.44
CA ASP A 238 5.26 -25.30 -10.72
C ASP A 238 6.58 -25.75 -10.09
N SER A 239 6.57 -26.88 -9.41
CA SER A 239 7.73 -27.40 -8.72
C SER A 239 7.71 -28.92 -8.72
N GLY A 240 8.89 -29.51 -8.54
CA GLY A 240 9.04 -30.96 -8.47
C GLY A 240 10.41 -31.33 -7.93
N ILE A 241 10.66 -32.62 -7.82
CA ILE A 241 11.90 -33.19 -7.31
C ILE A 241 12.78 -33.60 -8.49
N GLU A 242 14.02 -33.10 -8.50
CA GLU A 242 15.07 -33.53 -9.41
C GLU A 242 16.16 -34.29 -8.65
N VAL A 243 16.40 -35.53 -9.01
CA VAL A 243 17.43 -36.37 -8.39
C VAL A 243 18.57 -36.57 -9.39
N ASP A 244 19.76 -36.08 -9.06
CA ASP A 244 20.93 -36.17 -9.95
C ASP A 244 21.28 -37.59 -10.31
N ALA A 245 21.22 -38.54 -9.35
CA ALA A 245 21.50 -39.95 -9.56
C ALA A 245 20.50 -40.62 -10.54
N LEU A 246 19.32 -40.02 -10.74
CA LEU A 246 18.28 -40.48 -11.67
C LEU A 246 18.23 -39.66 -12.96
N GLY A 247 19.26 -38.89 -13.25
CA GLY A 247 19.31 -38.01 -14.43
C GLY A 247 18.23 -36.96 -14.43
N LYS A 248 18.05 -36.26 -13.29
CA LYS A 248 17.05 -35.23 -13.07
C LYS A 248 15.58 -35.73 -13.08
N ARG A 249 15.35 -37.00 -12.99
CA ARG A 249 13.98 -37.55 -12.82
C ARG A 249 13.58 -37.52 -11.35
N PRO A 250 12.27 -37.39 -11.01
CA PRO A 250 11.10 -37.29 -11.89
C PRO A 250 10.91 -35.90 -12.57
N GLY A 251 11.52 -34.83 -12.07
CA GLY A 251 11.40 -33.49 -12.65
C GLY A 251 9.94 -33.01 -12.74
N ILE A 252 9.53 -32.50 -13.90
CA ILE A 252 8.15 -32.02 -14.15
C ILE A 252 7.07 -33.08 -14.04
N TYR A 253 7.46 -34.34 -13.92
CA TYR A 253 6.54 -35.50 -13.74
C TYR A 253 6.38 -35.90 -12.27
N SER A 254 6.88 -35.09 -11.31
CA SER A 254 6.91 -35.46 -9.89
C SER A 254 5.55 -35.82 -9.33
N ALA A 255 4.48 -35.13 -9.70
CA ALA A 255 3.13 -35.40 -9.23
C ALA A 255 2.47 -36.65 -9.85
N ARG A 256 3.03 -37.21 -10.93
CA ARG A 256 2.49 -38.35 -11.68
C ARG A 256 3.55 -39.40 -12.03
N TYR A 257 4.63 -39.44 -11.27
CA TYR A 257 5.78 -40.31 -11.57
C TYR A 257 5.44 -41.81 -11.42
N ALA A 258 4.60 -42.17 -10.44
CA ALA A 258 4.11 -43.52 -10.25
C ALA A 258 2.82 -43.81 -11.03
N GLY A 259 2.23 -42.85 -11.74
CA GLY A 259 1.03 -42.97 -12.56
C GLY A 259 0.15 -41.73 -12.53
N GLU A 260 -0.76 -41.58 -13.50
CA GLU A 260 -1.61 -40.37 -13.64
C GLU A 260 -2.54 -40.12 -12.43
N ASN A 261 -2.86 -41.13 -11.62
CA ASN A 261 -3.70 -41.06 -10.43
C ASN A 261 -2.97 -41.50 -9.15
N ALA A 262 -1.64 -41.47 -9.16
CA ALA A 262 -0.86 -41.91 -8.01
C ALA A 262 -0.97 -40.89 -6.86
N SER A 263 -1.09 -41.40 -5.64
CA SER A 263 -1.06 -40.58 -4.43
C SER A 263 0.35 -40.01 -4.16
N ASP A 264 0.44 -38.99 -3.32
CA ASP A 264 1.72 -38.41 -2.90
C ASP A 264 2.64 -39.45 -2.22
N GLU A 265 2.07 -40.45 -1.55
CA GLU A 265 2.82 -41.52 -0.92
C GLU A 265 3.41 -42.49 -1.97
N GLU A 266 2.68 -42.79 -3.05
CA GLU A 266 3.14 -43.64 -4.14
C GLU A 266 4.20 -42.94 -5.01
N ASN A 267 4.19 -41.61 -5.07
CA ASN A 267 5.18 -40.81 -5.79
C ASN A 267 6.47 -40.55 -5.00
N ARG A 268 6.51 -40.84 -3.71
CA ARG A 268 7.69 -40.75 -2.83
C ARG A 268 8.50 -42.05 -2.79
#